data_fe2fde2cb2120fe9c15bfddcf28a4b98
#
_entry.id   fe2fde2cb2120fe9c15bfddcf28a4b98
#
_cell.length_a   1.000
_cell.length_b   1.000
_cell.length_c   1.000
_cell.angle_alpha   90.00
_cell.angle_beta   90.00
_cell.angle_gamma   90.00
#
_symmetry.space_group_name_H-M   'P 1'
#
loop_
_entity.id
_entity.type
_entity.pdbx_description
1 polymer ?
#
loop_
_entity_poly.entity_id
_entity_poly.type
_entity_poly.pdbx_seq_one_letter_code
_entity_poly.pdbx_strand_id
1 'polypeptide(L)'
;MSNDKASHFTPTNPSANVWDNEDDSNLDSADVEMNLDDFVDDGYSFEQLDDGSMSIAPSILDHAFEHGRRYHKFREGTYDIKHAMVVNTCDGKLHFAPIGKHPQNILDLGTGTGTWCMEMGDLYPSASILGIDLSPIQSEWVPPNVRFMVDDVESSWLESENFYDLVHGRHITPAIKDFPALIRRAYSHIKPGGFLEFQEMEPFPYSDDSSLLPTSPLLKYYTSIHLGLKNLGVDLERSRDELTKLSSYNFINTQHEILKIPIGTWSETKMMKTVGMYGRVGIIEGLQAMALGPLCKGLGWSKEDVVTMCEDVKKYLSERK
;
A
#
# COMPACT_ATOMS: atom_id res chain seq x y z
N MET A 1 3.64 -51.93 24.01
CA MET A 1 2.59 -52.04 23.00
C MET A 1 1.93 -50.67 22.91
N SER A 2 2.43 -49.85 22.07
CA SER A 2 2.01 -48.48 21.81
C SER A 2 1.40 -48.42 20.42
N ASN A 3 0.21 -47.92 20.32
CA ASN A 3 -0.43 -47.67 19.02
C ASN A 3 -0.41 -46.17 18.77
N ASP A 4 0.52 -45.77 17.91
CA ASP A 4 0.52 -44.50 17.22
C ASP A 4 -0.59 -44.50 16.17
N LYS A 5 -1.52 -43.55 16.27
CA LYS A 5 -2.42 -43.19 15.18
C LYS A 5 -2.01 -41.83 14.65
N ALA A 6 -1.23 -41.83 13.60
CA ALA A 6 -1.04 -40.66 12.75
C ALA A 6 -2.36 -40.40 11.98
N SER A 7 -3.01 -39.28 12.26
CA SER A 7 -4.12 -38.79 11.44
C SER A 7 -3.57 -38.00 10.26
N HIS A 8 -3.70 -38.55 9.06
CA HIS A 8 -3.49 -37.84 7.81
C HIS A 8 -4.59 -36.77 7.64
N PHE A 9 -4.16 -35.52 7.65
CA PHE A 9 -5.00 -34.42 7.21
C PHE A 9 -4.78 -34.24 5.69
N THR A 10 -5.78 -34.61 4.90
CA THR A 10 -5.87 -34.26 3.49
C THR A 10 -6.47 -32.86 3.37
N PRO A 11 -5.87 -31.91 2.65
CA PRO A 11 -6.47 -30.62 2.42
C PRO A 11 -7.63 -30.79 1.44
N THR A 12 -8.85 -30.59 1.92
CA THR A 12 -10.03 -30.44 1.08
C THR A 12 -10.02 -29.03 0.50
N ASN A 13 -9.98 -28.97 -0.82
CA ASN A 13 -10.17 -27.80 -1.65
C ASN A 13 -11.52 -27.12 -1.28
N PRO A 14 -11.59 -25.86 -0.82
CA PRO A 14 -12.88 -25.21 -0.69
C PRO A 14 -13.33 -24.78 -2.08
N SER A 15 -14.31 -25.51 -2.58
CA SER A 15 -15.15 -25.15 -3.71
C SER A 15 -15.68 -23.72 -3.57
N ALA A 16 -15.70 -23.05 -4.74
CA ALA A 16 -16.33 -21.81 -5.05
C ALA A 16 -17.48 -21.42 -4.09
N ASN A 17 -17.29 -20.34 -3.34
CA ASN A 17 -18.39 -19.72 -2.61
C ASN A 17 -19.24 -18.96 -3.60
N VAL A 18 -20.45 -19.47 -3.71
CA VAL A 18 -21.63 -18.94 -4.35
C VAL A 18 -21.92 -17.54 -3.79
N TRP A 19 -21.81 -16.55 -4.66
CA TRP A 19 -22.37 -15.22 -4.44
C TRP A 19 -23.74 -15.21 -5.10
N ASP A 20 -24.79 -15.64 -4.40
CA ASP A 20 -26.19 -15.49 -4.81
C ASP A 20 -26.81 -14.31 -4.07
N ASN A 21 -27.09 -13.31 -4.86
CA ASN A 21 -28.22 -12.37 -4.86
C ASN A 21 -28.87 -11.96 -3.53
N GLU A 22 -28.71 -10.68 -3.19
CA GLU A 22 -29.83 -9.87 -2.75
C GLU A 22 -29.96 -8.62 -3.63
N ASP A 23 -31.20 -8.32 -4.02
CA ASP A 23 -31.67 -7.29 -4.94
C ASP A 23 -31.10 -5.89 -4.63
N ASP A 24 -30.25 -5.40 -5.52
CA ASP A 24 -29.88 -4.00 -5.59
C ASP A 24 -30.42 -3.37 -6.90
N SER A 25 -31.75 -3.31 -6.98
CA SER A 25 -32.47 -2.56 -8.02
C SER A 25 -32.76 -1.14 -7.54
N ASN A 26 -31.74 -0.27 -7.40
CA ASN A 26 -31.82 1.19 -7.49
C ASN A 26 -30.49 1.85 -7.14
N LEU A 27 -29.55 1.79 -8.07
CA LEU A 27 -28.49 2.79 -8.16
C LEU A 27 -28.48 3.26 -9.61
N ASP A 28 -28.89 4.52 -9.80
CA ASP A 28 -28.81 5.22 -11.07
C ASP A 28 -27.41 5.06 -11.65
N SER A 29 -27.36 4.45 -12.84
CA SER A 29 -26.17 4.33 -13.66
C SER A 29 -25.81 5.70 -14.24
N ALA A 30 -25.11 6.52 -13.48
CA ALA A 30 -24.26 7.52 -14.09
C ALA A 30 -23.02 6.78 -14.60
N ASP A 31 -22.98 6.50 -15.88
CA ASP A 31 -21.78 6.08 -16.59
C ASP A 31 -20.75 7.21 -16.49
N VAL A 32 -19.88 7.12 -15.50
CA VAL A 32 -18.68 7.95 -15.44
C VAL A 32 -17.68 7.33 -16.39
N GLU A 33 -17.80 7.67 -17.69
CA GLU A 33 -16.68 7.56 -18.61
C GLU A 33 -15.61 8.57 -18.19
N MET A 34 -14.68 8.12 -17.36
CA MET A 34 -13.48 8.89 -17.05
C MET A 34 -12.55 8.83 -18.26
N ASN A 35 -12.50 9.94 -19.00
CA ASN A 35 -11.61 10.07 -20.15
C ASN A 35 -10.17 10.21 -19.64
N LEU A 36 -9.27 9.29 -20.01
CA LEU A 36 -7.85 9.31 -19.64
C LEU A 36 -7.12 10.56 -20.14
N ASP A 37 -7.69 11.30 -21.09
CA ASP A 37 -7.10 12.52 -21.66
C ASP A 37 -7.34 13.78 -20.78
N ASP A 38 -8.15 13.69 -19.74
CA ASP A 38 -8.41 14.80 -18.79
C ASP A 38 -7.36 14.90 -17.68
N PHE A 39 -6.43 13.95 -17.60
CA PHE A 39 -5.27 14.03 -16.70
C PHE A 39 -4.10 14.73 -17.39
N VAL A 40 -4.08 16.06 -17.32
CA VAL A 40 -2.99 16.88 -17.81
C VAL A 40 -1.77 16.67 -16.92
N ASP A 41 -0.64 16.35 -17.57
CA ASP A 41 0.70 16.25 -17.01
C ASP A 41 1.15 17.62 -16.50
N ASP A 42 0.94 17.91 -15.22
CA ASP A 42 1.54 19.08 -14.58
C ASP A 42 2.92 18.70 -14.09
N GLY A 43 3.90 19.04 -14.94
CA GLY A 43 5.31 18.78 -14.76
C GLY A 43 5.84 19.20 -13.39
N TYR A 44 6.62 18.31 -12.78
CA TYR A 44 7.36 18.55 -11.55
C TYR A 44 8.33 19.73 -11.73
N SER A 45 8.07 20.87 -11.11
CA SER A 45 9.07 21.92 -10.92
C SER A 45 9.64 21.84 -9.50
N PHE A 46 10.86 21.33 -9.37
CA PHE A 46 11.67 21.51 -8.17
C PHE A 46 12.44 22.82 -8.30
N GLU A 47 12.23 23.77 -7.42
CA GLU A 47 13.11 24.93 -7.26
C GLU A 47 14.29 24.51 -6.37
N GLN A 48 15.50 24.60 -6.95
CA GLN A 48 16.74 24.39 -6.24
C GLN A 48 17.11 25.70 -5.56
N LEU A 49 17.16 25.71 -4.23
CA LEU A 49 17.66 26.86 -3.48
C LEU A 49 19.19 26.94 -3.58
N ASP A 50 19.75 28.15 -3.52
CA ASP A 50 21.19 28.47 -3.67
C ASP A 50 22.09 27.79 -2.62
N ASP A 51 21.53 27.23 -1.55
CA ASP A 51 22.24 26.53 -0.47
C ASP A 51 22.29 25.01 -0.64
N GLY A 52 21.77 24.47 -1.75
CA GLY A 52 21.72 23.04 -2.01
C GLY A 52 20.62 22.28 -1.25
N SER A 53 19.77 22.97 -0.50
CA SER A 53 18.57 22.38 0.10
C SER A 53 17.41 22.35 -0.89
N MET A 54 16.56 21.32 -0.80
CA MET A 54 15.35 21.22 -1.63
C MET A 54 14.16 21.68 -0.79
N SER A 55 13.59 22.83 -1.17
CA SER A 55 12.35 23.34 -0.61
C SER A 55 11.16 22.67 -1.27
N ILE A 56 10.14 22.31 -0.48
CA ILE A 56 8.84 21.87 -0.97
C ILE A 56 8.16 23.09 -1.62
N ALA A 57 7.85 23.00 -2.93
CA ALA A 57 7.19 24.08 -3.65
C ALA A 57 5.85 24.45 -2.97
N PRO A 58 5.46 25.75 -2.90
CA PRO A 58 4.21 26.18 -2.29
C PRO A 58 2.95 25.50 -2.86
N SER A 59 2.98 25.08 -4.13
CA SER A 59 1.90 24.30 -4.79
C SER A 59 1.67 22.92 -4.16
N ILE A 60 2.68 22.37 -3.47
CA ILE A 60 2.58 21.09 -2.75
C ILE A 60 1.78 21.26 -1.45
N LEU A 61 1.62 22.49 -0.97
CA LEU A 61 0.82 22.82 0.21
C LEU A 61 -0.62 23.24 -0.14
N ASP A 62 -0.98 23.26 -1.42
CA ASP A 62 -2.35 23.56 -1.86
C ASP A 62 -3.29 22.37 -1.62
N HIS A 63 -4.47 22.63 -1.10
CA HIS A 63 -5.41 21.60 -0.63
C HIS A 63 -6.81 21.82 -1.21
N ALA A 64 -7.51 20.74 -1.54
CA ALA A 64 -8.93 20.75 -1.91
C ALA A 64 -9.82 20.26 -0.74
N PHE A 65 -11.09 20.63 -0.76
CA PHE A 65 -12.08 20.18 0.23
C PHE A 65 -13.17 19.37 -0.48
N GLU A 66 -13.34 18.11 -0.06
CA GLU A 66 -14.46 17.27 -0.48
C GLU A 66 -15.16 16.65 0.74
N HIS A 67 -16.49 16.62 0.73
CA HIS A 67 -17.32 16.06 1.80
C HIS A 67 -16.95 16.53 3.22
N GLY A 68 -16.47 17.79 3.35
CA GLY A 68 -16.04 18.37 4.62
C GLY A 68 -14.66 17.96 5.10
N ARG A 69 -13.89 17.24 4.28
CA ARG A 69 -12.51 16.85 4.53
C ARG A 69 -11.55 17.63 3.62
N ARG A 70 -10.34 17.88 4.13
CA ARG A 70 -9.27 18.57 3.40
C ARG A 70 -8.31 17.53 2.83
N TYR A 71 -8.04 17.61 1.52
CA TYR A 71 -7.11 16.74 0.82
C TYR A 71 -5.96 17.55 0.23
N HIS A 72 -4.81 16.91 0.05
CA HIS A 72 -3.66 17.56 -0.56
C HIS A 72 -3.81 17.58 -2.10
N LYS A 73 -3.95 18.75 -2.72
CA LYS A 73 -4.28 18.92 -4.14
C LYS A 73 -3.29 18.26 -5.09
N PHE A 74 -2.02 18.23 -4.72
CA PHE A 74 -0.94 17.73 -5.59
C PHE A 74 -0.91 16.20 -5.81
N ARG A 75 -1.49 15.39 -4.90
CA ARG A 75 -1.53 13.91 -5.01
C ARG A 75 -2.86 13.32 -4.53
N GLU A 76 -3.85 14.16 -4.44
CA GLU A 76 -5.16 13.85 -3.89
C GLU A 76 -5.75 12.59 -4.53
N GLY A 77 -5.72 12.49 -5.86
CA GLY A 77 -6.28 11.36 -6.59
C GLY A 77 -5.52 10.05 -6.40
N THR A 78 -4.19 10.08 -6.44
CA THR A 78 -3.37 8.84 -6.49
C THR A 78 -3.38 8.08 -5.17
N TYR A 79 -3.31 8.76 -4.03
CA TYR A 79 -3.31 8.09 -2.72
C TYR A 79 -4.71 7.57 -2.38
N ASP A 80 -5.76 8.33 -2.68
CA ASP A 80 -7.13 7.90 -2.46
C ASP A 80 -7.51 6.75 -3.40
N ILE A 81 -7.04 6.78 -4.64
CA ILE A 81 -7.17 5.66 -5.60
C ILE A 81 -6.50 4.39 -5.08
N LYS A 82 -5.26 4.49 -4.56
CA LYS A 82 -4.56 3.32 -3.99
C LYS A 82 -5.27 2.78 -2.75
N HIS A 83 -5.72 3.67 -1.86
CA HIS A 83 -6.48 3.29 -0.70
C HIS A 83 -7.79 2.60 -1.10
N ALA A 84 -8.58 3.22 -1.99
CA ALA A 84 -9.81 2.64 -2.51
C ALA A 84 -9.58 1.30 -3.21
N MET A 85 -8.51 1.16 -4.00
CA MET A 85 -8.11 -0.10 -4.62
C MET A 85 -7.92 -1.20 -3.58
N VAL A 86 -7.15 -0.95 -2.52
CA VAL A 86 -6.88 -1.96 -1.49
C VAL A 86 -8.14 -2.30 -0.72
N VAL A 87 -8.91 -1.30 -0.28
CA VAL A 87 -10.15 -1.52 0.47
C VAL A 87 -11.16 -2.34 -0.35
N ASN A 88 -11.36 -2.01 -1.63
CA ASN A 88 -12.21 -2.80 -2.52
C ASN A 88 -11.67 -4.22 -2.75
N THR A 89 -10.35 -4.39 -2.86
CA THR A 89 -9.73 -5.72 -2.96
C THR A 89 -9.95 -6.55 -1.70
N CYS A 90 -9.98 -5.88 -0.53
CA CYS A 90 -10.19 -6.48 0.78
C CYS A 90 -11.68 -6.56 1.18
N ASP A 91 -12.61 -6.46 0.24
CA ASP A 91 -14.05 -6.53 0.49
C ASP A 91 -14.53 -5.49 1.54
N GLY A 92 -14.07 -4.26 1.40
CA GLY A 92 -14.38 -3.15 2.29
C GLY A 92 -13.67 -3.16 3.64
N LYS A 93 -12.78 -4.12 3.89
CA LYS A 93 -12.08 -4.24 5.18
C LYS A 93 -10.85 -3.35 5.22
N LEU A 94 -10.69 -2.62 6.32
CA LEU A 94 -9.48 -1.84 6.62
C LEU A 94 -8.36 -2.73 7.21
N HIS A 95 -8.74 -3.79 7.92
CA HIS A 95 -7.84 -4.76 8.53
C HIS A 95 -8.47 -6.15 8.57
N PHE A 96 -7.64 -7.18 8.67
CA PHE A 96 -8.03 -8.58 8.86
C PHE A 96 -7.80 -9.07 10.29
N ALA A 97 -6.87 -8.44 11.01
CA ALA A 97 -6.57 -8.77 12.40
C ALA A 97 -7.82 -8.69 13.27
N PRO A 98 -8.16 -9.74 14.06
CA PRO A 98 -9.38 -9.79 14.86
C PRO A 98 -9.19 -9.01 16.17
N ILE A 99 -8.99 -7.70 16.10
CA ILE A 99 -8.71 -6.80 17.24
C ILE A 99 -9.91 -6.56 18.18
N GLY A 100 -11.04 -7.21 17.89
CA GLY A 100 -12.26 -7.05 18.67
C GLY A 100 -12.99 -5.72 18.42
N LYS A 101 -13.99 -5.43 19.28
CA LYS A 101 -14.86 -4.26 19.11
C LYS A 101 -14.33 -2.99 19.80
N HIS A 102 -13.38 -3.11 20.71
CA HIS A 102 -12.92 -2.01 21.58
C HIS A 102 -11.39 -2.00 21.71
N PRO A 103 -10.63 -1.95 20.60
CA PRO A 103 -9.19 -1.71 20.69
C PRO A 103 -8.94 -0.37 21.36
N GLN A 104 -7.80 -0.21 22.05
CA GLN A 104 -7.48 1.03 22.74
C GLN A 104 -6.41 1.84 22.01
N ASN A 105 -5.40 1.16 21.48
CA ASN A 105 -4.27 1.83 20.85
C ASN A 105 -3.92 1.14 19.52
N ILE A 106 -3.91 1.90 18.45
CA ILE A 106 -3.60 1.42 17.10
C ILE A 106 -2.48 2.28 16.54
N LEU A 107 -1.49 1.63 15.93
CA LEU A 107 -0.37 2.29 15.24
C LEU A 107 -0.40 1.93 13.76
N ASP A 108 -0.26 2.95 12.91
CA ASP A 108 -0.07 2.80 11.47
C ASP A 108 1.31 3.28 11.05
N LEU A 109 2.10 2.38 10.47
CA LEU A 109 3.47 2.61 10.04
C LEU A 109 3.49 3.06 8.57
N GLY A 110 4.10 4.21 8.29
CA GLY A 110 4.12 4.78 6.94
C GLY A 110 2.72 5.21 6.49
N THR A 111 2.04 5.98 7.33
CA THR A 111 0.62 6.31 7.17
C THR A 111 0.28 7.10 5.89
N GLY A 112 1.28 7.70 5.23
CA GLY A 112 1.10 8.50 4.02
C GLY A 112 0.17 9.69 4.26
N THR A 113 -0.91 9.81 3.50
CA THR A 113 -1.94 10.85 3.68
C THR A 113 -2.79 10.69 4.94
N GLY A 114 -2.70 9.55 5.63
CA GLY A 114 -3.46 9.26 6.84
C GLY A 114 -4.89 8.78 6.60
N THR A 115 -5.30 8.54 5.37
CA THR A 115 -6.67 8.10 5.03
C THR A 115 -7.08 6.85 5.79
N TRP A 116 -6.19 5.84 5.87
CA TRP A 116 -6.47 4.63 6.64
C TRP A 116 -6.69 4.92 8.13
N CYS A 117 -5.85 5.75 8.74
CA CYS A 117 -6.02 6.16 10.14
C CYS A 117 -7.34 6.91 10.38
N MET A 118 -7.76 7.76 9.45
CA MET A 118 -9.03 8.50 9.56
C MET A 118 -10.22 7.54 9.52
N GLU A 119 -10.24 6.59 8.59
CA GLU A 119 -11.31 5.59 8.50
C GLU A 119 -11.32 4.63 9.70
N MET A 120 -10.14 4.25 10.21
CA MET A 120 -10.04 3.50 11.46
C MET A 120 -10.53 4.30 12.66
N GLY A 121 -10.31 5.62 12.68
CA GLY A 121 -10.83 6.52 13.70
C GLY A 121 -12.35 6.56 13.73
N ASP A 122 -12.97 6.60 12.57
CA ASP A 122 -14.42 6.54 12.42
C ASP A 122 -14.96 5.15 12.83
N LEU A 123 -14.25 4.07 12.48
CA LEU A 123 -14.64 2.69 12.78
C LEU A 123 -14.50 2.37 14.29
N TYR A 124 -13.48 2.91 14.94
CA TYR A 124 -13.16 2.67 16.36
C TYR A 124 -13.08 3.98 17.16
N PRO A 125 -14.19 4.70 17.39
CA PRO A 125 -14.18 6.04 17.99
C PRO A 125 -13.65 6.08 19.42
N SER A 126 -13.53 4.94 20.11
CA SER A 126 -12.94 4.82 21.45
C SER A 126 -11.43 4.51 21.45
N ALA A 127 -10.86 4.19 20.30
CA ALA A 127 -9.44 3.88 20.16
C ALA A 127 -8.63 5.17 19.96
N SER A 128 -7.40 5.20 20.47
CA SER A 128 -6.39 6.19 20.09
C SER A 128 -5.61 5.64 18.89
N ILE A 129 -5.59 6.36 17.79
CA ILE A 129 -4.92 5.96 16.56
C ILE A 129 -3.77 6.91 16.29
N LEU A 130 -2.58 6.36 16.12
CA LEU A 130 -1.36 7.08 15.77
C LEU A 130 -0.90 6.63 14.38
N GLY A 131 -0.77 7.57 13.45
CA GLY A 131 -0.08 7.35 12.18
C GLY A 131 1.30 7.99 12.19
N ILE A 132 2.32 7.26 11.76
CA ILE A 132 3.71 7.73 11.64
C ILE A 132 4.12 7.75 10.18
N ASP A 133 4.74 8.85 9.73
CA ASP A 133 5.35 8.99 8.41
C ASP A 133 6.52 9.96 8.44
N LEU A 134 7.46 9.81 7.51
CA LEU A 134 8.57 10.77 7.35
C LEU A 134 8.11 12.10 6.75
N SER A 135 6.95 12.11 6.08
CA SER A 135 6.43 13.26 5.34
C SER A 135 5.23 13.89 6.05
N PRO A 136 5.21 15.20 6.32
CA PRO A 136 4.09 15.89 6.96
C PRO A 136 2.96 16.22 5.95
N ILE A 137 2.43 15.20 5.28
CA ILE A 137 1.43 15.33 4.20
C ILE A 137 0.01 15.01 4.67
N GLN A 138 -0.19 14.74 5.94
CA GLN A 138 -1.47 14.36 6.50
C GLN A 138 -2.40 15.57 6.62
N SER A 139 -3.73 15.30 6.62
CA SER A 139 -4.73 16.33 6.82
C SER A 139 -4.66 16.94 8.22
N GLU A 140 -4.89 18.26 8.33
CA GLU A 140 -5.08 18.95 9.62
C GLU A 140 -6.46 18.65 10.25
N TRP A 141 -7.42 18.23 9.43
CA TRP A 141 -8.79 17.89 9.86
C TRP A 141 -8.94 16.38 9.96
N VAL A 142 -8.87 15.90 11.19
CA VAL A 142 -8.88 14.46 11.51
C VAL A 142 -9.91 14.17 12.59
N PRO A 143 -10.41 12.94 12.69
CA PRO A 143 -11.20 12.51 13.83
C PRO A 143 -10.48 12.80 15.15
N PRO A 144 -11.20 13.14 16.23
CA PRO A 144 -10.60 13.59 17.50
C PRO A 144 -9.71 12.52 18.19
N ASN A 145 -9.84 11.28 17.79
CA ASN A 145 -9.10 10.14 18.29
C ASN A 145 -7.92 9.73 17.39
N VAL A 146 -7.66 10.47 16.30
CA VAL A 146 -6.54 10.25 15.37
C VAL A 146 -5.50 11.35 15.55
N ARG A 147 -4.24 10.98 15.50
CA ARG A 147 -3.10 11.91 15.49
C ARG A 147 -2.02 11.39 14.56
N PHE A 148 -1.22 12.33 14.04
CA PHE A 148 -0.09 12.02 13.19
C PHE A 148 1.21 12.51 13.81
N MET A 149 2.29 11.79 13.53
CA MET A 149 3.63 12.12 13.97
C MET A 149 4.60 12.00 12.80
N VAL A 150 5.43 13.01 12.62
CA VAL A 150 6.54 12.94 11.65
C VAL A 150 7.72 12.30 12.35
N ASP A 151 7.99 11.04 12.02
CA ASP A 151 9.10 10.27 12.60
C ASP A 151 9.51 9.13 11.69
N ASP A 152 10.68 8.54 11.96
CA ASP A 152 11.19 7.36 11.28
C ASP A 152 10.77 6.08 12.03
N VAL A 153 9.96 5.25 11.37
CA VAL A 153 9.48 3.97 11.95
C VAL A 153 10.62 3.00 12.26
N GLU A 154 11.80 3.19 11.66
CA GLU A 154 13.02 2.43 11.98
C GLU A 154 13.76 2.97 13.22
N SER A 155 13.38 4.14 13.75
CA SER A 155 13.88 4.70 15.03
C SER A 155 13.19 4.05 16.23
N SER A 156 13.64 4.41 17.45
CA SER A 156 13.01 3.94 18.69
C SER A 156 11.63 4.58 18.85
N TRP A 157 10.62 3.78 19.11
CA TRP A 157 9.28 4.27 19.35
C TRP A 157 9.14 4.86 20.75
N LEU A 158 8.30 5.89 20.89
CA LEU A 158 8.15 6.65 22.14
C LEU A 158 7.27 5.94 23.18
N GLU A 159 6.31 5.14 22.73
CA GLU A 159 5.40 4.43 23.59
C GLU A 159 6.11 3.28 24.31
N SER A 160 5.55 2.89 25.46
CA SER A 160 6.06 1.76 26.23
C SER A 160 5.86 0.42 25.53
N GLU A 161 6.61 -0.59 25.94
CA GLU A 161 6.34 -1.97 25.56
C GLU A 161 4.90 -2.39 25.94
N ASN A 162 4.32 -3.31 25.17
CA ASN A 162 2.97 -3.83 25.37
C ASN A 162 1.87 -2.74 25.35
N PHE A 163 1.95 -1.81 24.41
CA PHE A 163 1.05 -0.66 24.33
C PHE A 163 -0.04 -0.80 23.28
N TYR A 164 0.27 -1.37 22.10
CA TYR A 164 -0.64 -1.41 20.96
C TYR A 164 -1.49 -2.68 20.91
N ASP A 165 -2.76 -2.53 20.56
CA ASP A 165 -3.66 -3.65 20.21
C ASP A 165 -3.44 -4.09 18.76
N LEU A 166 -3.11 -3.14 17.87
CA LEU A 166 -2.76 -3.37 16.48
C LEU A 166 -1.60 -2.48 16.09
N VAL A 167 -0.59 -3.07 15.46
CA VAL A 167 0.41 -2.37 14.63
C VAL A 167 0.14 -2.77 13.18
N HIS A 168 -0.14 -1.76 12.34
CA HIS A 168 -0.46 -1.93 10.93
C HIS A 168 0.59 -1.25 10.07
N GLY A 169 0.81 -1.76 8.87
CA GLY A 169 1.62 -1.11 7.85
C GLY A 169 1.13 -1.51 6.46
N ARG A 170 1.07 -0.55 5.55
CA ARG A 170 0.63 -0.79 4.19
C ARG A 170 1.58 -0.19 3.18
N HIS A 171 2.08 -1.04 2.25
CA HIS A 171 3.00 -0.63 1.19
C HIS A 171 4.29 0.05 1.71
N ILE A 172 4.78 -0.37 2.86
CA ILE A 172 5.97 0.21 3.50
C ILE A 172 7.26 -0.53 3.14
N THR A 173 7.18 -1.76 2.61
CA THR A 173 8.35 -2.59 2.28
C THR A 173 9.43 -1.85 1.48
N PRO A 174 9.10 -1.00 0.48
CA PRO A 174 10.12 -0.28 -0.29
C PRO A 174 10.84 0.82 0.48
N ALA A 175 10.36 1.20 1.67
CA ALA A 175 10.93 2.26 2.49
C ALA A 175 11.79 1.72 3.65
N ILE A 176 11.70 0.43 3.99
CA ILE A 176 12.32 -0.16 5.16
C ILE A 176 13.64 -0.87 4.80
N LYS A 177 14.71 -0.52 5.47
CA LYS A 177 16.04 -1.13 5.28
C LYS A 177 16.26 -2.36 6.17
N ASP A 178 15.83 -2.30 7.43
CA ASP A 178 15.94 -3.40 8.38
C ASP A 178 14.56 -3.91 8.83
N PHE A 179 13.89 -4.62 7.91
CA PHE A 179 12.58 -5.21 8.17
C PHE A 179 12.57 -6.16 9.39
N PRO A 180 13.57 -7.02 9.59
CA PRO A 180 13.71 -7.80 10.80
C PRO A 180 13.73 -6.99 12.10
N ALA A 181 14.41 -5.84 12.13
CA ALA A 181 14.43 -4.98 13.31
C ALA A 181 13.07 -4.34 13.54
N LEU A 182 12.38 -3.90 12.47
CA LEU A 182 11.02 -3.35 12.56
C LEU A 182 10.03 -4.37 13.13
N ILE A 183 10.06 -5.64 12.66
CA ILE A 183 9.20 -6.71 13.19
C ILE A 183 9.46 -6.96 14.68
N ARG A 184 10.74 -7.02 15.11
CA ARG A 184 11.07 -7.19 16.54
C ARG A 184 10.59 -6.02 17.38
N ARG A 185 10.71 -4.80 16.88
CA ARG A 185 10.21 -3.59 17.55
C ARG A 185 8.69 -3.63 17.68
N ALA A 186 7.98 -3.96 16.60
CA ALA A 186 6.53 -4.14 16.64
C ALA A 186 6.13 -5.18 17.69
N TYR A 187 6.83 -6.33 17.71
CA TYR A 187 6.56 -7.38 18.70
C TYR A 187 6.69 -6.89 20.15
N SER A 188 7.71 -6.10 20.47
CA SER A 188 7.90 -5.60 21.85
C SER A 188 6.84 -4.57 22.25
N HIS A 189 6.28 -3.81 21.31
CA HIS A 189 5.30 -2.76 21.60
C HIS A 189 3.84 -3.24 21.49
N ILE A 190 3.60 -4.40 20.89
CA ILE A 190 2.27 -5.02 20.84
C ILE A 190 1.95 -5.68 22.18
N LYS A 191 0.72 -5.46 22.68
CA LYS A 191 0.21 -6.13 23.88
C LYS A 191 0.17 -7.64 23.70
N PRO A 192 0.29 -8.44 24.79
CA PRO A 192 -0.09 -9.84 24.73
C PRO A 192 -1.52 -9.98 24.20
N GLY A 193 -1.70 -10.76 23.12
CA GLY A 193 -2.98 -10.90 22.43
C GLY A 193 -3.30 -9.81 21.40
N GLY A 194 -2.41 -8.85 21.19
CA GLY A 194 -2.50 -7.87 20.11
C GLY A 194 -1.94 -8.42 18.79
N PHE A 195 -2.01 -7.62 17.73
CA PHE A 195 -1.79 -8.05 16.35
C PHE A 195 -0.77 -7.19 15.62
N LEU A 196 -0.03 -7.83 14.74
CA LEU A 196 0.77 -7.20 13.69
C LEU A 196 0.14 -7.55 12.34
N GLU A 197 -0.15 -6.55 11.53
CA GLU A 197 -0.69 -6.74 10.18
C GLU A 197 0.07 -5.92 9.16
N PHE A 198 0.51 -6.58 8.08
CA PHE A 198 1.07 -5.92 6.92
C PHE A 198 0.22 -6.22 5.68
N GLN A 199 -0.06 -5.18 4.91
CA GLN A 199 -0.75 -5.25 3.62
C GLN A 199 0.21 -4.79 2.52
N GLU A 200 0.93 -5.72 1.92
CA GLU A 200 2.01 -5.42 1.00
C GLU A 200 1.72 -5.87 -0.43
N MET A 201 2.32 -5.19 -1.39
CA MET A 201 2.27 -5.59 -2.78
C MET A 201 3.42 -6.53 -3.11
N GLU A 202 3.14 -7.57 -3.92
CA GLU A 202 4.22 -8.37 -4.50
C GLU A 202 5.17 -7.48 -5.32
N PRO A 203 6.49 -7.70 -5.22
CA PRO A 203 7.48 -6.84 -5.87
C PRO A 203 7.37 -6.81 -7.40
N PHE A 204 6.81 -7.86 -7.99
CA PHE A 204 6.72 -8.02 -9.43
C PHE A 204 5.29 -8.33 -9.87
N PRO A 205 4.81 -7.69 -10.95
CA PRO A 205 3.58 -8.10 -11.59
C PRO A 205 3.76 -9.49 -12.24
N TYR A 206 2.68 -10.24 -12.31
CA TYR A 206 2.66 -11.56 -12.96
C TYR A 206 1.39 -11.76 -13.79
N SER A 207 1.36 -12.82 -14.60
CA SER A 207 0.16 -13.26 -15.32
C SER A 207 -0.01 -14.76 -15.16
N ASP A 208 -1.25 -15.21 -14.97
CA ASP A 208 -1.59 -16.63 -14.85
C ASP A 208 -1.46 -17.37 -16.20
N ASP A 209 -1.61 -16.65 -17.30
CA ASP A 209 -1.64 -17.18 -18.69
C ASP A 209 -0.34 -16.95 -19.47
N SER A 210 0.72 -16.50 -18.80
CA SER A 210 2.01 -16.17 -19.42
C SER A 210 1.95 -15.02 -20.44
N SER A 211 0.91 -14.19 -20.43
CA SER A 211 0.78 -13.00 -21.31
C SER A 211 1.77 -11.90 -20.96
N LEU A 212 2.28 -11.86 -19.73
CA LEU A 212 3.33 -10.93 -19.30
C LEU A 212 4.71 -11.51 -19.64
N LEU A 213 5.25 -11.09 -20.77
CA LEU A 213 6.56 -11.55 -21.23
C LEU A 213 7.71 -10.97 -20.39
N PRO A 214 8.83 -11.71 -20.19
CA PRO A 214 10.03 -11.19 -19.51
C PRO A 214 10.61 -9.92 -20.17
N THR A 215 10.34 -9.74 -21.45
CA THR A 215 10.78 -8.55 -22.22
C THR A 215 9.83 -7.37 -22.15
N SER A 216 8.68 -7.51 -21.46
CA SER A 216 7.70 -6.42 -21.38
C SER A 216 8.27 -5.19 -20.67
N PRO A 217 7.90 -3.97 -21.11
CA PRO A 217 8.31 -2.74 -20.42
C PRO A 217 7.94 -2.73 -18.94
N LEU A 218 6.75 -3.22 -18.60
CA LEU A 218 6.27 -3.29 -17.21
C LEU A 218 7.18 -4.14 -16.33
N LEU A 219 7.54 -5.35 -16.75
CA LEU A 219 8.39 -6.24 -15.95
C LEU A 219 9.82 -5.70 -15.85
N LYS A 220 10.36 -5.13 -16.93
CA LYS A 220 11.66 -4.45 -16.91
C LYS A 220 11.69 -3.30 -15.92
N TYR A 221 10.64 -2.49 -15.88
CA TYR A 221 10.49 -1.36 -14.96
C TYR A 221 10.57 -1.83 -13.49
N TYR A 222 9.75 -2.79 -13.09
CA TYR A 222 9.77 -3.30 -11.72
C TYR A 222 11.09 -4.00 -11.37
N THR A 223 11.68 -4.73 -12.30
CA THR A 223 13.00 -5.36 -12.09
C THR A 223 14.10 -4.32 -11.88
N SER A 224 14.09 -3.23 -12.65
CA SER A 224 15.06 -2.16 -12.49
C SER A 224 14.89 -1.41 -11.17
N ILE A 225 13.65 -1.11 -10.76
CA ILE A 225 13.36 -0.52 -9.45
C ILE A 225 13.88 -1.42 -8.32
N HIS A 226 13.56 -2.71 -8.36
CA HIS A 226 14.03 -3.67 -7.37
C HIS A 226 15.56 -3.66 -7.26
N LEU A 227 16.27 -3.73 -8.38
CA LEU A 227 17.73 -3.68 -8.40
C LEU A 227 18.27 -2.35 -7.84
N GLY A 228 17.65 -1.23 -8.20
CA GLY A 228 18.02 0.09 -7.70
C GLY A 228 17.81 0.22 -6.19
N LEU A 229 16.68 -0.25 -5.68
CA LEU A 229 16.39 -0.30 -4.24
C LEU A 229 17.40 -1.20 -3.49
N LYS A 230 17.72 -2.35 -4.05
CA LYS A 230 18.71 -3.28 -3.48
C LYS A 230 20.08 -2.63 -3.34
N ASN A 231 20.53 -1.86 -4.33
CA ASN A 231 21.77 -1.10 -4.27
C ASN A 231 21.73 0.03 -3.22
N LEU A 232 20.52 0.51 -2.87
CA LEU A 232 20.31 1.50 -1.80
C LEU A 232 20.07 0.87 -0.41
N GLY A 233 20.17 -0.45 -0.31
CA GLY A 233 20.04 -1.19 0.94
C GLY A 233 18.63 -1.69 1.26
N VAL A 234 17.67 -1.57 0.32
CA VAL A 234 16.30 -2.08 0.46
C VAL A 234 16.12 -3.32 -0.42
N ASP A 235 15.97 -4.49 0.17
CA ASP A 235 15.77 -5.76 -0.53
C ASP A 235 14.31 -6.23 -0.36
N LEU A 236 13.48 -6.00 -1.39
CA LEU A 236 12.05 -6.32 -1.38
C LEU A 236 11.78 -7.83 -1.25
N GLU A 237 12.63 -8.69 -1.84
CA GLU A 237 12.48 -10.14 -1.73
C GLU A 237 12.76 -10.61 -0.30
N ARG A 238 13.81 -10.07 0.32
CA ARG A 238 14.12 -10.35 1.73
C ARG A 238 12.99 -9.90 2.64
N SER A 239 12.46 -8.69 2.44
CA SER A 239 11.33 -8.17 3.23
C SER A 239 10.10 -9.07 3.11
N ARG A 240 9.75 -9.51 1.90
CA ARG A 240 8.66 -10.46 1.66
C ARG A 240 8.91 -11.79 2.40
N ASP A 241 10.15 -12.32 2.33
CA ASP A 241 10.50 -13.57 3.01
C ASP A 241 10.38 -13.46 4.54
N GLU A 242 10.73 -12.31 5.12
CA GLU A 242 10.55 -12.07 6.56
C GLU A 242 9.07 -12.01 6.96
N LEU A 243 8.21 -11.40 6.13
CA LEU A 243 6.77 -11.39 6.37
C LEU A 243 6.16 -12.79 6.42
N THR A 244 6.67 -13.73 5.63
CA THR A 244 6.22 -15.13 5.67
C THR A 244 6.71 -15.90 6.89
N LYS A 245 7.65 -15.34 7.66
CA LYS A 245 8.30 -15.99 8.80
C LYS A 245 7.96 -15.34 10.15
N LEU A 246 6.83 -14.65 10.27
CA LEU A 246 6.43 -13.95 11.51
C LEU A 246 6.45 -14.86 12.74
N SER A 247 6.20 -16.16 12.60
CA SER A 247 6.33 -17.13 13.69
C SER A 247 7.75 -17.24 14.27
N SER A 248 8.79 -16.94 13.49
CA SER A 248 10.18 -16.91 13.97
C SER A 248 10.48 -15.71 14.89
N TYR A 249 9.58 -14.71 14.90
CA TYR A 249 9.60 -13.54 15.79
C TYR A 249 8.66 -13.70 16.99
N ASN A 250 8.26 -14.92 17.31
CA ASN A 250 7.35 -15.29 18.39
C ASN A 250 5.88 -14.87 18.19
N PHE A 251 5.47 -14.42 17.02
CA PHE A 251 4.05 -14.30 16.70
C PHE A 251 3.43 -15.67 16.54
N ILE A 252 2.24 -15.85 17.09
CA ILE A 252 1.44 -17.09 17.01
C ILE A 252 0.22 -16.85 16.13
N ASN A 253 -0.38 -17.90 15.61
CA ASN A 253 -1.58 -17.83 14.75
C ASN A 253 -1.37 -16.96 13.53
N THR A 254 -0.18 -17.01 12.93
CA THR A 254 0.15 -16.25 11.74
C THR A 254 -0.69 -16.72 10.54
N GLN A 255 -1.23 -15.77 9.80
CA GLN A 255 -1.99 -16.00 8.56
C GLN A 255 -1.32 -15.26 7.43
N HIS A 256 -1.41 -15.81 6.23
CA HIS A 256 -0.93 -15.20 5.01
C HIS A 256 -1.96 -15.41 3.91
N GLU A 257 -2.51 -14.32 3.40
CA GLU A 257 -3.48 -14.32 2.31
C GLU A 257 -2.91 -13.57 1.11
N ILE A 258 -3.17 -14.10 -0.09
CA ILE A 258 -2.77 -13.47 -1.35
C ILE A 258 -4.04 -13.07 -2.09
N LEU A 259 -4.22 -11.76 -2.28
CA LEU A 259 -5.32 -11.18 -3.03
C LEU A 259 -4.80 -10.69 -4.38
N LYS A 260 -5.50 -11.03 -5.46
CA LYS A 260 -5.11 -10.65 -6.82
C LYS A 260 -5.72 -9.29 -7.19
N ILE A 261 -4.88 -8.35 -7.61
CA ILE A 261 -5.29 -7.05 -8.12
C ILE A 261 -5.06 -7.05 -9.64
N PRO A 262 -6.12 -6.93 -10.46
CA PRO A 262 -5.95 -6.80 -11.91
C PRO A 262 -5.22 -5.48 -12.26
N ILE A 263 -4.42 -5.50 -13.32
CA ILE A 263 -3.90 -4.28 -13.93
C ILE A 263 -4.69 -4.06 -15.23
N GLY A 264 -5.79 -3.30 -15.14
CA GLY A 264 -6.72 -3.08 -16.24
C GLY A 264 -8.11 -3.64 -16.01
N THR A 265 -9.02 -3.39 -16.94
CA THR A 265 -10.47 -3.64 -16.79
C THR A 265 -10.93 -4.98 -17.38
N TRP A 266 -10.02 -5.94 -17.55
CA TRP A 266 -10.28 -7.23 -18.16
C TRP A 266 -11.07 -8.22 -17.29
N SER A 267 -11.15 -7.99 -15.99
CA SER A 267 -11.91 -8.86 -15.07
C SER A 267 -13.40 -8.93 -15.42
N GLU A 268 -14.08 -10.02 -15.03
CA GLU A 268 -15.49 -10.21 -15.33
C GLU A 268 -16.41 -9.40 -14.42
N THR A 269 -16.09 -9.29 -13.12
CA THR A 269 -16.94 -8.59 -12.16
C THR A 269 -16.74 -7.07 -12.20
N LYS A 270 -17.84 -6.31 -12.00
CA LYS A 270 -17.81 -4.84 -11.99
C LYS A 270 -16.80 -4.31 -10.95
N MET A 271 -16.81 -4.89 -9.74
CA MET A 271 -15.89 -4.49 -8.67
C MET A 271 -14.43 -4.68 -9.08
N MET A 272 -14.06 -5.86 -9.61
CA MET A 272 -12.68 -6.12 -10.02
C MET A 272 -12.26 -5.33 -11.27
N LYS A 273 -13.20 -4.92 -12.12
CA LYS A 273 -12.93 -3.94 -13.20
C LYS A 273 -12.54 -2.59 -12.61
N THR A 274 -13.27 -2.11 -11.61
CA THR A 274 -12.95 -0.86 -10.90
C THR A 274 -11.63 -0.96 -10.17
N VAL A 275 -11.37 -2.05 -9.45
CA VAL A 275 -10.07 -2.32 -8.81
C VAL A 275 -8.93 -2.32 -9.83
N GLY A 276 -9.13 -2.97 -10.97
CA GLY A 276 -8.13 -3.03 -12.04
C GLY A 276 -7.87 -1.69 -12.72
N MET A 277 -8.91 -0.86 -12.86
CA MET A 277 -8.78 0.52 -13.32
C MET A 277 -7.93 1.33 -12.32
N TYR A 278 -8.23 1.27 -11.02
CA TYR A 278 -7.45 1.93 -9.98
C TYR A 278 -5.99 1.45 -9.96
N GLY A 279 -5.76 0.13 -10.08
CA GLY A 279 -4.42 -0.44 -10.16
C GLY A 279 -3.62 0.11 -11.34
N ARG A 280 -4.25 0.20 -12.52
CA ARG A 280 -3.62 0.74 -13.73
C ARG A 280 -3.33 2.24 -13.60
N VAL A 281 -4.30 3.05 -13.15
CA VAL A 281 -4.12 4.49 -12.94
C VAL A 281 -3.04 4.74 -11.90
N GLY A 282 -3.10 4.07 -10.75
CA GLY A 282 -2.10 4.22 -9.69
C GLY A 282 -0.69 3.86 -10.12
N ILE A 283 -0.52 2.87 -11.03
CA ILE A 283 0.79 2.57 -11.62
C ILE A 283 1.23 3.72 -12.53
N ILE A 284 0.38 4.14 -13.48
CA ILE A 284 0.72 5.17 -14.48
C ILE A 284 1.11 6.48 -13.80
N GLU A 285 0.35 6.94 -12.82
CA GLU A 285 0.63 8.17 -12.08
C GLU A 285 1.86 8.05 -11.17
N GLY A 286 2.13 6.85 -10.64
CA GLY A 286 3.26 6.58 -9.76
C GLY A 286 4.59 6.34 -10.47
N LEU A 287 4.62 6.16 -11.82
CA LEU A 287 5.80 5.68 -12.54
C LEU A 287 7.08 6.45 -12.22
N GLN A 288 7.09 7.77 -12.41
CA GLN A 288 8.30 8.57 -12.19
C GLN A 288 8.67 8.67 -10.71
N ALA A 289 7.67 8.83 -9.84
CA ALA A 289 7.89 8.94 -8.40
C ALA A 289 8.53 7.69 -7.80
N MET A 290 8.14 6.50 -8.30
CA MET A 290 8.71 5.23 -7.85
C MET A 290 10.09 4.96 -8.47
N ALA A 291 10.35 5.44 -9.69
CA ALA A 291 11.54 5.09 -10.45
C ALA A 291 12.74 6.02 -10.19
N LEU A 292 12.52 7.34 -10.04
CA LEU A 292 13.61 8.32 -10.00
C LEU A 292 14.63 8.04 -8.89
N GLY A 293 14.20 7.79 -7.68
CA GLY A 293 15.10 7.46 -6.57
C GLY A 293 15.94 6.21 -6.85
N PRO A 294 15.30 5.06 -7.03
CA PRO A 294 16.01 3.80 -7.27
C PRO A 294 16.90 3.80 -8.51
N LEU A 295 16.42 4.33 -9.64
CA LEU A 295 17.17 4.24 -10.89
C LEU A 295 18.29 5.28 -10.94
N CYS A 296 18.04 6.54 -10.55
CA CYS A 296 19.10 7.55 -10.59
C CYS A 296 20.13 7.33 -9.48
N LYS A 297 19.71 7.15 -8.23
CA LYS A 297 20.64 7.01 -7.10
C LYS A 297 21.16 5.58 -6.96
N GLY A 298 20.34 4.58 -7.20
CA GLY A 298 20.69 3.17 -7.04
C GLY A 298 21.44 2.58 -8.23
N LEU A 299 21.12 3.00 -9.48
CA LEU A 299 21.71 2.46 -10.70
C LEU A 299 22.51 3.48 -11.51
N GLY A 300 22.51 4.78 -11.15
CA GLY A 300 23.22 5.82 -11.85
C GLY A 300 22.61 6.21 -13.21
N TRP A 301 21.32 5.96 -13.43
CA TRP A 301 20.63 6.33 -14.66
C TRP A 301 20.45 7.84 -14.77
N SER A 302 20.41 8.36 -16.00
CA SER A 302 19.98 9.74 -16.23
C SER A 302 18.48 9.89 -15.98
N LYS A 303 18.02 11.11 -15.69
CA LYS A 303 16.57 11.39 -15.58
C LYS A 303 15.86 11.12 -16.90
N GLU A 304 16.49 11.41 -18.02
CA GLU A 304 15.99 11.19 -19.37
C GLU A 304 15.74 9.69 -19.65
N ASP A 305 16.66 8.81 -19.22
CA ASP A 305 16.50 7.35 -19.36
C ASP A 305 15.32 6.86 -18.52
N VAL A 306 15.15 7.41 -17.30
CA VAL A 306 14.02 7.07 -16.43
C VAL A 306 12.70 7.50 -17.04
N VAL A 307 12.63 8.73 -17.57
CA VAL A 307 11.43 9.25 -18.24
C VAL A 307 11.07 8.39 -19.44
N THR A 308 12.07 8.05 -20.28
CA THR A 308 11.87 7.18 -21.45
C THR A 308 11.29 5.82 -21.04
N MET A 309 11.83 5.19 -19.99
CA MET A 309 11.30 3.95 -19.49
C MET A 309 9.85 4.10 -18.98
N CYS A 310 9.53 5.18 -18.28
CA CYS A 310 8.17 5.45 -17.82
C CYS A 310 7.18 5.60 -18.97
N GLU A 311 7.56 6.30 -20.04
CA GLU A 311 6.73 6.44 -21.24
C GLU A 311 6.51 5.09 -21.95
N ASP A 312 7.53 4.23 -22.04
CA ASP A 312 7.39 2.88 -22.58
C ASP A 312 6.38 2.05 -21.78
N VAL A 313 6.40 2.14 -20.43
CA VAL A 313 5.44 1.47 -19.57
C VAL A 313 4.03 2.05 -19.73
N LYS A 314 3.90 3.37 -19.77
CA LYS A 314 2.62 4.06 -19.98
C LYS A 314 1.98 3.62 -21.30
N LYS A 315 2.75 3.63 -22.38
CA LYS A 315 2.31 3.13 -23.69
C LYS A 315 1.90 1.66 -23.63
N TYR A 316 2.72 0.81 -23.04
CA TYR A 316 2.44 -0.62 -22.88
C TYR A 316 1.11 -0.89 -22.16
N LEU A 317 0.84 -0.13 -21.08
CA LEU A 317 -0.41 -0.25 -20.32
C LEU A 317 -1.61 0.35 -21.07
N SER A 318 -1.43 1.39 -21.89
CA SER A 318 -2.52 2.01 -22.68
C SER A 318 -3.02 1.12 -23.80
N GLU A 319 -2.14 0.31 -24.40
CA GLU A 319 -2.47 -0.59 -25.50
C GLU A 319 -3.17 -1.90 -25.05
N ARG A 320 -3.36 -2.11 -23.75
CA ARG A 320 -3.94 -3.32 -23.17
C ARG A 320 -5.23 -3.02 -22.42
N LYS A 321 -6.22 -3.90 -22.56
CA LYS A 321 -7.52 -3.78 -21.85
C LYS A 321 -7.41 -4.14 -20.38
#